data_e8ead0233f9e91a98ffe107f1ac31fdf
#
_entry.id   e8ead0233f9e91a98ffe107f1ac31fdf
#
_cell.length_a   1.000
_cell.length_b   1.000
_cell.length_c   1.000
_cell.angle_alpha   90.00
_cell.angle_beta   90.00
_cell.angle_gamma   90.00
#
_symmetry.space_group_name_H-M   'P 1'
#
loop_
_entity.id
_entity.type
_entity.pdbx_description
1 polymer ?
#
loop_
_entity_poly.entity_id
_entity_poly.type
_entity_poly.pdbx_seq_one_letter_code
_entity_poly.pdbx_strand_id
1 'polypeptide(L)'
;MGKKSKKEFELDIDQKWPVYDSEPEIRERILTGIFHGLLLCVWSIGWIEWICGNAGLKPDTVKMAVLSAAFGILIEVLNLTYQENKGFVIGCVLLAVIARFNQSSVLSGYNAWAQGLEKAISRYYQIDIHLVIDNVNTVENMLFYGVVLGLLMLIINYATAAMRSNKITILLTGLALVMSLMLDAFPDMIWMFAVIITLGGLIAFDSVDVYVLNSMMNRKALRGGVLAVVMLTLVFGFSDWLARNYAADFMHNQYAVVKDYPQQMFSAAQRTLGKLMGDQPGLLSNQSPVQSGKVELKVWTDVRPRSAVYMKDFSGASYNTDTECWAVITDDGLRKDYQQWPASGQWTYDEAKALWAQQLFRCLGAIEDDASEQNYIVSNISADDQCTWAPYGINISGMTMEGDSYLRASSGNEFNGYPLPDLEKILADDTPESTVLNQDEADLFQDYDSYVYANYLSVPDGMPSLEQAVKALRSENGDMTVYQWVTEIQNILQQNYTYEKNNLEPVSDGSNVIEDFFGRQKKGYCIHFASAGVMMLRLAGIPARYASGYVVWPQDFKADTSLGGYTADVTGYR
;
A
#
# COMPACT_ATOMS: atom_id res chain seq x y z
N MET A 1 -29.80 -31.94 76.57
CA MET A 1 -29.20 -32.08 75.26
C MET A 1 -30.28 -32.22 74.24
N GLY A 2 -30.69 -31.14 73.61
CA GLY A 2 -31.82 -31.07 72.69
C GLY A 2 -31.40 -31.35 71.25
N LYS A 3 -32.04 -32.33 70.63
CA LYS A 3 -31.94 -32.56 69.16
C LYS A 3 -32.71 -31.46 68.42
N LYS A 4 -32.02 -30.65 67.69
CA LYS A 4 -32.62 -29.75 66.69
C LYS A 4 -33.04 -30.56 65.47
N SER A 5 -34.37 -30.57 65.22
CA SER A 5 -35.01 -31.10 64.04
C SER A 5 -34.60 -30.29 62.84
N LYS A 6 -34.01 -30.92 61.81
CA LYS A 6 -33.91 -30.37 60.47
C LYS A 6 -35.30 -30.31 59.85
N LYS A 7 -35.81 -29.12 59.62
CA LYS A 7 -36.93 -28.93 58.68
C LYS A 7 -36.36 -29.12 57.29
N GLU A 8 -36.70 -30.22 56.64
CA GLU A 8 -36.55 -30.35 55.18
C GLU A 8 -37.52 -29.38 54.55
N PHE A 9 -37.00 -28.55 53.71
CA PHE A 9 -37.76 -27.65 52.86
C PHE A 9 -38.17 -28.49 51.64
N GLU A 10 -39.36 -29.08 51.68
CA GLU A 10 -40.04 -29.67 50.52
C GLU A 10 -40.46 -28.52 49.62
N LEU A 11 -39.74 -28.33 48.47
CA LEU A 11 -40.21 -27.51 47.35
C LEU A 11 -41.41 -28.27 46.75
N ASP A 12 -42.61 -27.73 46.93
CA ASP A 12 -43.79 -28.18 46.23
C ASP A 12 -43.68 -27.85 44.74
N ILE A 13 -43.27 -28.87 43.99
CA ILE A 13 -43.02 -28.75 42.51
C ILE A 13 -44.35 -28.91 41.73
N ASP A 14 -45.47 -29.04 42.40
CA ASP A 14 -46.82 -29.21 41.80
C ASP A 14 -47.48 -27.88 41.37
N GLN A 15 -46.79 -26.74 41.40
CA GLN A 15 -47.31 -25.61 40.68
C GLN A 15 -47.12 -25.89 39.19
N LYS A 16 -48.15 -26.41 38.51
CA LYS A 16 -48.27 -26.41 37.05
C LYS A 16 -48.08 -24.96 36.56
N TRP A 17 -46.90 -24.66 36.16
CA TRP A 17 -46.68 -23.48 35.31
C TRP A 17 -47.61 -23.65 34.13
N PRO A 18 -48.40 -22.64 33.75
CA PRO A 18 -49.20 -22.74 32.55
C PRO A 18 -48.22 -22.97 31.38
N VAL A 19 -48.11 -24.22 30.95
CA VAL A 19 -47.52 -24.57 29.68
C VAL A 19 -48.47 -23.96 28.66
N TYR A 20 -48.09 -22.77 28.17
CA TYR A 20 -48.78 -22.18 27.03
C TYR A 20 -48.38 -22.99 25.79
N ASP A 21 -49.00 -24.13 25.63
CA ASP A 21 -48.93 -25.05 24.51
C ASP A 21 -49.84 -24.58 23.37
N SER A 22 -49.83 -23.29 23.05
CA SER A 22 -50.48 -22.85 21.83
C SER A 22 -49.40 -22.83 20.72
N GLU A 23 -49.51 -23.78 19.80
CA GLU A 23 -48.80 -23.68 18.53
C GLU A 23 -49.01 -22.27 17.94
N PRO A 24 -47.97 -21.61 17.42
CA PRO A 24 -48.14 -20.29 16.83
C PRO A 24 -49.13 -20.37 15.69
N GLU A 25 -50.10 -19.45 15.67
CA GLU A 25 -51.07 -19.33 14.58
C GLU A 25 -50.32 -19.25 13.25
N ILE A 26 -50.82 -19.89 12.21
CA ILE A 26 -50.24 -19.88 10.86
C ILE A 26 -49.92 -18.45 10.42
N ARG A 27 -50.77 -17.48 10.76
CA ARG A 27 -50.56 -16.06 10.49
C ARG A 27 -49.29 -15.51 11.16
N GLU A 28 -48.97 -15.93 12.36
CA GLU A 28 -47.78 -15.47 13.08
C GLU A 28 -46.49 -16.06 12.52
N ARG A 29 -46.53 -17.34 12.12
CA ARG A 29 -45.38 -17.98 11.41
C ARG A 29 -45.09 -17.28 10.08
N ILE A 30 -46.13 -16.96 9.31
CA ILE A 30 -46.00 -16.24 8.03
C ILE A 30 -45.43 -14.85 8.26
N LEU A 31 -45.93 -14.07 9.22
CA LEU A 31 -45.42 -12.72 9.50
C LEU A 31 -43.96 -12.73 9.96
N THR A 32 -43.58 -13.68 10.78
CA THR A 32 -42.23 -13.86 11.27
C THR A 32 -41.26 -14.24 10.13
N GLY A 33 -41.67 -15.18 9.27
CA GLY A 33 -40.91 -15.57 8.07
C GLY A 33 -40.75 -14.42 7.08
N ILE A 34 -41.82 -13.67 6.81
CA ILE A 34 -41.74 -12.50 5.94
C ILE A 34 -40.76 -11.45 6.49
N PHE A 35 -40.81 -11.15 7.79
CA PHE A 35 -39.91 -10.18 8.40
C PHE A 35 -38.45 -10.65 8.36
N HIS A 36 -38.17 -11.90 8.71
CA HIS A 36 -36.84 -12.49 8.63
C HIS A 36 -36.33 -12.49 7.18
N GLY A 37 -37.14 -12.93 6.24
CA GLY A 37 -36.84 -12.92 4.82
C GLY A 37 -36.54 -11.51 4.28
N LEU A 38 -37.28 -10.48 4.69
CA LEU A 38 -36.98 -9.08 4.35
C LEU A 38 -35.64 -8.61 4.89
N LEU A 39 -35.31 -8.94 6.16
CA LEU A 39 -34.01 -8.60 6.72
C LEU A 39 -32.86 -9.26 5.94
N LEU A 40 -33.00 -10.54 5.59
CA LEU A 40 -32.03 -11.26 4.77
C LEU A 40 -31.87 -10.64 3.38
N CYS A 41 -32.98 -10.29 2.72
CA CYS A 41 -32.95 -9.64 1.41
C CYS A 41 -32.21 -8.31 1.45
N VAL A 42 -32.58 -7.42 2.37
CA VAL A 42 -31.98 -6.08 2.46
C VAL A 42 -30.50 -6.18 2.86
N TRP A 43 -30.17 -7.06 3.81
CA TRP A 43 -28.79 -7.28 4.21
C TRP A 43 -27.93 -7.80 3.05
N SER A 44 -28.41 -8.80 2.32
CA SER A 44 -27.65 -9.42 1.23
C SER A 44 -27.45 -8.49 0.04
N ILE A 45 -28.47 -7.71 -0.34
CA ILE A 45 -28.36 -6.68 -1.37
C ILE A 45 -27.35 -5.61 -0.92
N GLY A 46 -27.53 -5.08 0.29
CA GLY A 46 -26.67 -4.04 0.84
C GLY A 46 -25.22 -4.49 0.91
N TRP A 47 -24.97 -5.75 1.28
CA TRP A 47 -23.62 -6.31 1.35
C TRP A 47 -22.96 -6.42 -0.05
N ILE A 48 -23.71 -6.87 -1.07
CA ILE A 48 -23.20 -6.95 -2.44
C ILE A 48 -22.94 -5.53 -3.01
N GLU A 49 -23.89 -4.61 -2.82
CA GLU A 49 -23.70 -3.21 -3.24
C GLU A 49 -22.49 -2.57 -2.54
N TRP A 50 -22.27 -2.91 -1.27
CA TRP A 50 -21.11 -2.47 -0.51
C TRP A 50 -19.80 -2.99 -1.12
N ILE A 51 -19.70 -4.30 -1.35
CA ILE A 51 -18.49 -4.93 -1.91
C ILE A 51 -18.24 -4.50 -3.37
N CYS A 52 -19.31 -4.36 -4.17
CA CYS A 52 -19.20 -3.86 -5.54
C CYS A 52 -18.80 -2.38 -5.59
N GLY A 53 -19.32 -1.56 -4.66
CA GLY A 53 -18.93 -0.16 -4.53
C GLY A 53 -17.45 0.02 -4.22
N ASN A 54 -16.87 -0.86 -3.39
CA ASN A 54 -15.44 -0.89 -3.13
C ASN A 54 -14.62 -1.21 -4.39
N ALA A 55 -15.15 -1.99 -5.30
CA ALA A 55 -14.56 -2.30 -6.61
C ALA A 55 -14.91 -1.26 -7.70
N GLY A 56 -15.63 -0.19 -7.35
CA GLY A 56 -16.06 0.85 -8.29
C GLY A 56 -17.17 0.39 -9.24
N LEU A 57 -17.87 -0.69 -8.92
CA LEU A 57 -18.98 -1.25 -9.70
C LEU A 57 -20.33 -0.85 -9.10
N LYS A 58 -21.36 -0.72 -9.96
CA LYS A 58 -22.74 -0.40 -9.56
C LYS A 58 -23.70 -1.40 -10.20
N PRO A 59 -23.97 -2.55 -9.55
CA PRO A 59 -24.93 -3.51 -10.06
C PRO A 59 -26.34 -2.90 -10.12
N ASP A 60 -27.19 -3.45 -10.99
CA ASP A 60 -28.59 -3.01 -11.14
C ASP A 60 -29.40 -3.40 -9.89
N THR A 61 -29.58 -2.45 -8.99
CA THR A 61 -30.27 -2.63 -7.70
C THR A 61 -31.70 -3.17 -7.85
N VAL A 62 -32.40 -2.79 -8.92
CA VAL A 62 -33.77 -3.27 -9.14
C VAL A 62 -33.77 -4.77 -9.47
N LYS A 63 -32.87 -5.21 -10.36
CA LYS A 63 -32.71 -6.63 -10.67
C LYS A 63 -32.25 -7.42 -9.45
N MET A 64 -31.34 -6.85 -8.64
CA MET A 64 -30.92 -7.45 -7.39
C MET A 64 -32.09 -7.63 -6.41
N ALA A 65 -32.96 -6.64 -6.27
CA ALA A 65 -34.13 -6.73 -5.40
C ALA A 65 -35.11 -7.83 -5.87
N VAL A 66 -35.35 -7.95 -7.18
CA VAL A 66 -36.21 -9.01 -7.74
C VAL A 66 -35.61 -10.39 -7.49
N LEU A 67 -34.30 -10.56 -7.76
CA LEU A 67 -33.60 -11.83 -7.50
C LEU A 67 -33.60 -12.19 -6.00
N SER A 68 -33.32 -11.23 -5.14
CA SER A 68 -33.35 -11.41 -3.69
C SER A 68 -34.73 -11.85 -3.18
N ALA A 69 -35.79 -11.22 -3.66
CA ALA A 69 -37.16 -11.62 -3.32
C ALA A 69 -37.47 -13.05 -3.81
N ALA A 70 -37.06 -13.40 -5.01
CA ALA A 70 -37.22 -14.76 -5.54
C ALA A 70 -36.47 -15.81 -4.71
N PHE A 71 -35.21 -15.53 -4.31
CA PHE A 71 -34.45 -16.40 -3.43
C PHE A 71 -35.04 -16.46 -2.03
N GLY A 72 -35.53 -15.35 -1.49
CA GLY A 72 -36.21 -15.31 -0.19
C GLY A 72 -37.46 -16.22 -0.17
N ILE A 73 -38.28 -16.16 -1.20
CA ILE A 73 -39.45 -17.05 -1.34
C ILE A 73 -38.99 -18.51 -1.47
N LEU A 74 -37.99 -18.80 -2.28
CA LEU A 74 -37.44 -20.15 -2.44
C LEU A 74 -36.93 -20.71 -1.11
N ILE A 75 -36.19 -19.94 -0.34
CA ILE A 75 -35.67 -20.34 0.96
C ILE A 75 -36.82 -20.65 1.94
N GLU A 76 -37.83 -19.79 1.99
CA GLU A 76 -39.01 -20.05 2.84
C GLU A 76 -39.77 -21.30 2.41
N VAL A 77 -39.92 -21.54 1.12
CA VAL A 77 -40.54 -22.80 0.61
C VAL A 77 -39.71 -24.01 1.01
N LEU A 78 -38.37 -23.91 0.90
CA LEU A 78 -37.45 -24.99 1.33
C LEU A 78 -37.54 -25.24 2.86
N ASN A 79 -37.59 -24.19 3.65
CA ASN A 79 -37.73 -24.29 5.12
C ASN A 79 -39.09 -24.92 5.54
N LEU A 80 -40.17 -24.60 4.82
CA LEU A 80 -41.50 -25.17 5.08
C LEU A 80 -41.63 -26.64 4.64
N THR A 81 -40.90 -27.02 3.58
CA THR A 81 -41.04 -28.34 2.95
C THR A 81 -40.06 -29.38 3.50
N TYR A 82 -38.86 -28.93 3.84
CA TYR A 82 -37.76 -29.79 4.28
C TYR A 82 -37.22 -29.37 5.64
N GLN A 83 -36.55 -30.29 6.32
CA GLN A 83 -35.74 -29.92 7.48
C GLN A 83 -34.62 -28.96 7.05
N GLU A 84 -34.26 -28.01 7.91
CA GLU A 84 -33.32 -26.91 7.62
C GLU A 84 -32.02 -27.37 6.94
N ASN A 85 -31.41 -28.48 7.42
CA ASN A 85 -30.20 -29.03 6.80
C ASN A 85 -30.43 -29.54 5.37
N LYS A 86 -31.57 -30.17 5.09
CA LYS A 86 -31.88 -30.66 3.74
C LYS A 86 -32.23 -29.52 2.80
N GLY A 87 -32.98 -28.52 3.29
CA GLY A 87 -33.31 -27.32 2.52
C GLY A 87 -32.05 -26.56 2.07
N PHE A 88 -31.07 -26.41 2.96
CA PHE A 88 -29.78 -25.80 2.66
C PHE A 88 -29.00 -26.57 1.54
N VAL A 89 -28.88 -27.89 1.69
CA VAL A 89 -28.20 -28.73 0.70
C VAL A 89 -28.88 -28.65 -0.67
N ILE A 90 -30.22 -28.73 -0.70
CA ILE A 90 -31.01 -28.64 -1.95
C ILE A 90 -30.77 -27.26 -2.60
N GLY A 91 -30.81 -26.18 -1.82
CA GLY A 91 -30.55 -24.83 -2.30
C GLY A 91 -29.13 -24.67 -2.89
N CYS A 92 -28.11 -25.19 -2.22
CA CYS A 92 -26.73 -25.19 -2.72
C CYS A 92 -26.58 -25.98 -4.03
N VAL A 93 -27.24 -27.16 -4.14
CA VAL A 93 -27.22 -27.97 -5.36
C VAL A 93 -27.90 -27.22 -6.50
N LEU A 94 -29.05 -26.58 -6.28
CA LEU A 94 -29.73 -25.78 -7.29
C LEU A 94 -28.87 -24.63 -7.80
N LEU A 95 -28.22 -23.89 -6.89
CA LEU A 95 -27.30 -22.81 -7.27
C LEU A 95 -26.09 -23.34 -8.05
N ALA A 96 -25.51 -24.46 -7.63
CA ALA A 96 -24.39 -25.09 -8.34
C ALA A 96 -24.79 -25.53 -9.76
N VAL A 97 -25.98 -26.06 -9.93
CA VAL A 97 -26.53 -26.42 -11.26
C VAL A 97 -26.71 -25.16 -12.13
N ILE A 98 -27.32 -24.09 -11.58
CA ILE A 98 -27.48 -22.82 -12.30
C ILE A 98 -26.11 -22.26 -12.72
N ALA A 99 -25.16 -22.21 -11.81
CA ALA A 99 -23.81 -21.72 -12.08
C ALA A 99 -23.09 -22.59 -13.13
N ARG A 100 -23.24 -23.91 -13.09
CA ARG A 100 -22.62 -24.83 -14.05
C ARG A 100 -23.18 -24.70 -15.46
N PHE A 101 -24.49 -24.55 -15.60
CA PHE A 101 -25.10 -24.35 -16.91
C PHE A 101 -24.82 -22.97 -17.52
N ASN A 102 -24.52 -21.98 -16.69
CA ASN A 102 -24.21 -20.61 -17.11
C ASN A 102 -22.77 -20.22 -16.78
N GLN A 103 -21.86 -21.17 -16.79
CA GLN A 103 -20.48 -20.99 -16.33
C GLN A 103 -19.76 -19.81 -17.00
N SER A 104 -19.91 -19.64 -18.32
CA SER A 104 -19.28 -18.54 -19.07
C SER A 104 -19.77 -17.16 -18.60
N SER A 105 -21.07 -17.02 -18.32
CA SER A 105 -21.67 -15.78 -17.85
C SER A 105 -21.29 -15.47 -16.39
N VAL A 106 -21.22 -16.50 -15.54
CA VAL A 106 -20.80 -16.34 -14.14
C VAL A 106 -19.34 -15.96 -14.05
N LEU A 107 -18.46 -16.63 -14.79
CA LEU A 107 -17.03 -16.32 -14.84
C LEU A 107 -16.76 -14.93 -15.45
N SER A 108 -17.53 -14.53 -16.48
CA SER A 108 -17.45 -13.19 -17.06
C SER A 108 -17.78 -12.09 -16.03
N GLY A 109 -18.85 -12.30 -15.24
CA GLY A 109 -19.22 -11.37 -14.16
C GLY A 109 -18.21 -11.35 -13.02
N TYR A 110 -17.62 -12.50 -12.68
CA TYR A 110 -16.50 -12.58 -11.73
C TYR A 110 -15.31 -11.76 -12.22
N ASN A 111 -14.91 -11.91 -13.49
CA ASN A 111 -13.79 -11.16 -14.06
C ASN A 111 -14.05 -9.64 -14.05
N ALA A 112 -15.29 -9.19 -14.30
CA ALA A 112 -15.62 -7.79 -14.19
C ALA A 112 -15.46 -7.26 -12.77
N TRP A 113 -15.91 -8.03 -11.77
CA TRP A 113 -15.71 -7.68 -10.36
C TRP A 113 -14.23 -7.73 -9.95
N ALA A 114 -13.51 -8.78 -10.34
CA ALA A 114 -12.08 -8.95 -10.07
C ALA A 114 -11.25 -7.80 -10.65
N GLN A 115 -11.51 -7.41 -11.89
CA GLN A 115 -10.86 -6.26 -12.53
C GLN A 115 -11.14 -4.93 -11.80
N GLY A 116 -12.38 -4.75 -11.31
CA GLY A 116 -12.71 -3.59 -10.48
C GLY A 116 -11.91 -3.57 -9.18
N LEU A 117 -11.80 -4.73 -8.52
CA LEU A 117 -11.04 -4.90 -7.28
C LEU A 117 -9.53 -4.73 -7.53
N GLU A 118 -8.97 -5.30 -8.59
CA GLU A 118 -7.59 -5.07 -9.03
C GLU A 118 -7.28 -3.59 -9.16
N LYS A 119 -8.14 -2.85 -9.89
CA LYS A 119 -7.98 -1.39 -10.06
C LYS A 119 -8.06 -0.64 -8.73
N ALA A 120 -8.93 -1.05 -7.81
CA ALA A 120 -9.06 -0.43 -6.50
C ALA A 120 -7.81 -0.70 -5.65
N ILE A 121 -7.31 -1.93 -5.65
CA ILE A 121 -6.09 -2.33 -4.93
C ILE A 121 -4.86 -1.64 -5.54
N SER A 122 -4.70 -1.69 -6.86
CA SER A 122 -3.59 -1.02 -7.55
C SER A 122 -3.59 0.47 -7.31
N ARG A 123 -4.76 1.11 -7.28
CA ARG A 123 -4.87 2.55 -7.00
C ARG A 123 -4.44 2.90 -5.59
N TYR A 124 -4.76 2.07 -4.61
CA TYR A 124 -4.54 2.38 -3.20
C TYR A 124 -3.17 1.90 -2.71
N TYR A 125 -2.82 0.64 -3.01
CA TYR A 125 -1.58 0.00 -2.53
C TYR A 125 -0.45 0.00 -3.53
N GLN A 126 -0.74 0.35 -4.79
CA GLN A 126 0.24 0.40 -5.87
C GLN A 126 0.90 -0.96 -6.16
N ILE A 127 0.13 -2.02 -6.01
CA ILE A 127 0.52 -3.41 -6.28
C ILE A 127 -0.29 -3.90 -7.45
N ASP A 128 0.36 -4.52 -8.42
CA ASP A 128 -0.33 -5.25 -9.48
C ASP A 128 -0.67 -6.66 -8.97
N ILE A 129 -1.96 -6.90 -8.78
CA ILE A 129 -2.51 -8.21 -8.43
C ILE A 129 -3.31 -8.69 -9.62
N HIS A 130 -3.09 -9.93 -10.03
CA HIS A 130 -3.86 -10.55 -11.11
C HIS A 130 -4.89 -11.52 -10.52
N LEU A 131 -6.16 -11.09 -10.49
CA LEU A 131 -7.31 -11.84 -10.00
C LEU A 131 -8.22 -12.31 -11.16
N VAL A 132 -8.05 -11.73 -12.32
CA VAL A 132 -8.85 -12.02 -13.53
C VAL A 132 -8.46 -13.40 -14.07
N ILE A 133 -9.46 -14.18 -14.46
CA ILE A 133 -9.23 -15.49 -15.09
C ILE A 133 -8.97 -15.28 -16.58
N ASP A 134 -7.80 -15.73 -17.04
CA ASP A 134 -7.40 -15.64 -18.44
C ASP A 134 -8.34 -16.41 -19.36
N ASN A 135 -8.46 -15.94 -20.61
CA ASN A 135 -9.32 -16.52 -21.65
C ASN A 135 -10.84 -16.49 -21.39
N VAL A 136 -11.28 -15.69 -20.43
CA VAL A 136 -12.69 -15.42 -20.15
C VAL A 136 -13.00 -13.95 -20.41
N ASN A 137 -14.09 -13.66 -21.11
CA ASN A 137 -14.52 -12.29 -21.37
C ASN A 137 -14.80 -11.56 -20.04
N THR A 138 -14.46 -10.28 -20.02
CA THR A 138 -14.71 -9.40 -18.86
C THR A 138 -15.92 -8.53 -19.17
N VAL A 139 -17.11 -9.02 -18.79
CA VAL A 139 -18.38 -8.29 -18.98
C VAL A 139 -19.21 -8.39 -17.72
N GLU A 140 -19.70 -7.27 -17.21
CA GLU A 140 -20.59 -7.24 -16.07
C GLU A 140 -21.84 -8.11 -16.34
N ASN A 141 -22.10 -9.07 -15.46
CA ASN A 141 -23.19 -10.03 -15.64
C ASN A 141 -23.97 -10.27 -14.35
N MET A 142 -25.26 -9.99 -14.39
CA MET A 142 -26.17 -10.14 -13.25
C MET A 142 -26.27 -11.58 -12.72
N LEU A 143 -25.97 -12.60 -13.53
CA LEU A 143 -25.96 -14.00 -13.07
C LEU A 143 -24.89 -14.26 -12.01
N PHE A 144 -23.73 -13.62 -12.12
CA PHE A 144 -22.69 -13.70 -11.08
C PHE A 144 -23.21 -13.17 -9.74
N TYR A 145 -23.75 -11.95 -9.75
CA TYR A 145 -24.33 -11.34 -8.55
C TYR A 145 -25.50 -12.15 -7.99
N GLY A 146 -26.34 -12.70 -8.87
CA GLY A 146 -27.45 -13.58 -8.47
C GLY A 146 -26.99 -14.85 -7.75
N VAL A 147 -25.93 -15.51 -8.25
CA VAL A 147 -25.34 -16.69 -7.61
C VAL A 147 -24.73 -16.34 -6.26
N VAL A 148 -23.98 -15.24 -6.18
CA VAL A 148 -23.37 -14.77 -4.91
C VAL A 148 -24.48 -14.41 -3.89
N LEU A 149 -25.50 -13.68 -4.32
CA LEU A 149 -26.63 -13.30 -3.46
C LEU A 149 -27.39 -14.53 -2.95
N GLY A 150 -27.71 -15.48 -3.82
CA GLY A 150 -28.40 -16.71 -3.43
C GLY A 150 -27.58 -17.53 -2.44
N LEU A 151 -26.25 -17.61 -2.64
CA LEU A 151 -25.34 -18.32 -1.74
C LEU A 151 -25.28 -17.63 -0.36
N LEU A 152 -25.13 -16.29 -0.34
CA LEU A 152 -25.13 -15.51 0.90
C LEU A 152 -26.43 -15.73 1.68
N MET A 153 -27.57 -15.60 1.03
CA MET A 153 -28.87 -15.79 1.66
C MET A 153 -29.05 -17.21 2.23
N LEU A 154 -28.60 -18.25 1.52
CA LEU A 154 -28.64 -19.62 2.01
C LEU A 154 -27.73 -19.83 3.22
N ILE A 155 -26.50 -19.32 3.18
CA ILE A 155 -25.53 -19.45 4.28
C ILE A 155 -26.06 -18.75 5.53
N ILE A 156 -26.58 -17.52 5.40
CA ILE A 156 -27.08 -16.76 6.55
C ILE A 156 -28.35 -17.40 7.10
N ASN A 157 -29.30 -17.80 6.23
CA ASN A 157 -30.49 -18.52 6.67
C ASN A 157 -30.13 -19.80 7.42
N TYR A 158 -29.15 -20.58 6.93
CA TYR A 158 -28.67 -21.77 7.61
C TYR A 158 -28.01 -21.45 8.95
N ALA A 159 -27.20 -20.40 9.01
CA ALA A 159 -26.55 -19.97 10.24
C ALA A 159 -27.56 -19.51 11.29
N THR A 160 -28.56 -18.75 10.89
CA THR A 160 -29.61 -18.24 11.80
C THR A 160 -30.62 -19.32 12.17
N ALA A 161 -31.13 -20.09 11.22
CA ALA A 161 -32.16 -21.10 11.45
C ALA A 161 -31.62 -22.40 12.09
N ALA A 162 -30.56 -23.00 11.51
CA ALA A 162 -30.01 -24.27 11.95
C ALA A 162 -28.96 -24.14 13.08
N MET A 163 -28.04 -23.20 12.94
CA MET A 163 -26.95 -22.99 13.91
C MET A 163 -27.31 -22.01 15.03
N ARG A 164 -28.44 -21.31 14.93
CA ARG A 164 -28.90 -20.26 15.86
C ARG A 164 -27.79 -19.26 16.20
N SER A 165 -27.10 -18.77 15.18
CA SER A 165 -25.93 -17.94 15.38
C SER A 165 -25.78 -16.88 14.28
N ASN A 166 -25.68 -15.63 14.70
CA ASN A 166 -25.37 -14.49 13.81
C ASN A 166 -23.87 -14.27 13.59
N LYS A 167 -22.99 -15.17 14.10
CA LYS A 167 -21.53 -14.98 13.99
C LYS A 167 -21.05 -14.86 12.56
N ILE A 168 -21.64 -15.63 11.63
CA ILE A 168 -21.28 -15.57 10.20
C ILE A 168 -21.68 -14.21 9.60
N THR A 169 -22.88 -13.74 9.90
CA THR A 169 -23.39 -12.43 9.41
C THR A 169 -22.55 -11.28 9.97
N ILE A 170 -22.17 -11.34 11.24
CA ILE A 170 -21.26 -10.38 11.89
C ILE A 170 -19.89 -10.42 11.22
N LEU A 171 -19.33 -11.61 10.99
CA LEU A 171 -18.02 -11.79 10.33
C LEU A 171 -18.03 -11.21 8.91
N LEU A 172 -19.05 -11.50 8.10
CA LEU A 172 -19.16 -10.98 6.73
C LEU A 172 -19.33 -9.46 6.71
N THR A 173 -20.11 -8.89 7.64
CA THR A 173 -20.24 -7.43 7.77
C THR A 173 -18.91 -6.80 8.19
N GLY A 174 -18.20 -7.41 9.14
CA GLY A 174 -16.88 -6.98 9.57
C GLY A 174 -15.85 -7.04 8.43
N LEU A 175 -15.88 -8.10 7.62
CA LEU A 175 -15.02 -8.24 6.45
C LEU A 175 -15.26 -7.13 5.41
N ALA A 176 -16.53 -6.79 5.13
CA ALA A 176 -16.88 -5.70 4.23
C ALA A 176 -16.37 -4.35 4.76
N LEU A 177 -16.48 -4.11 6.07
CA LEU A 177 -15.96 -2.89 6.70
C LEU A 177 -14.43 -2.82 6.62
N VAL A 178 -13.74 -3.91 6.95
CA VAL A 178 -12.28 -3.99 6.85
C VAL A 178 -11.83 -3.76 5.40
N MET A 179 -12.51 -4.36 4.42
CA MET A 179 -12.20 -4.15 3.00
C MET A 179 -12.36 -2.68 2.59
N SER A 180 -13.41 -1.99 3.05
CA SER A 180 -13.58 -0.55 2.78
C SER A 180 -12.49 0.30 3.41
N LEU A 181 -12.11 0.01 4.66
CA LEU A 181 -11.00 0.69 5.33
C LEU A 181 -9.67 0.45 4.62
N MET A 182 -9.43 -0.79 4.19
CA MET A 182 -8.19 -1.15 3.48
C MET A 182 -8.08 -0.49 2.11
N LEU A 183 -9.19 -0.36 1.37
CA LEU A 183 -9.19 0.21 0.02
C LEU A 183 -9.44 1.72 0.00
N ASP A 184 -9.65 2.34 1.15
CA ASP A 184 -10.10 3.75 1.26
C ASP A 184 -11.29 4.04 0.33
N ALA A 185 -12.12 3.04 0.16
CA ALA A 185 -13.27 3.07 -0.73
C ALA A 185 -14.53 2.81 0.08
N PHE A 186 -15.28 3.87 0.36
CA PHE A 186 -16.58 3.72 1.01
C PHE A 186 -17.66 3.79 -0.05
N PRO A 187 -18.55 2.79 -0.09
CA PRO A 187 -19.71 2.80 -0.97
C PRO A 187 -20.69 3.89 -0.53
N ASP A 188 -21.78 4.03 -1.27
CA ASP A 188 -22.88 4.90 -0.84
C ASP A 188 -23.31 4.54 0.58
N MET A 189 -23.28 5.51 1.50
CA MET A 189 -23.54 5.32 2.94
C MET A 189 -24.90 4.63 3.22
N ILE A 190 -25.84 4.77 2.29
CA ILE A 190 -27.15 4.12 2.38
C ILE A 190 -27.02 2.59 2.51
N TRP A 191 -26.15 1.96 1.72
CA TRP A 191 -25.96 0.50 1.75
C TRP A 191 -25.24 0.05 3.01
N MET A 192 -24.27 0.81 3.45
CA MET A 192 -23.56 0.55 4.70
C MET A 192 -24.52 0.60 5.90
N PHE A 193 -25.36 1.63 5.98
CA PHE A 193 -26.39 1.74 7.01
C PHE A 193 -27.44 0.64 6.90
N ALA A 194 -27.88 0.31 5.68
CA ALA A 194 -28.82 -0.79 5.48
C ALA A 194 -28.31 -2.13 6.03
N VAL A 195 -27.03 -2.45 5.76
CA VAL A 195 -26.38 -3.68 6.28
C VAL A 195 -26.29 -3.66 7.81
N ILE A 196 -25.86 -2.55 8.41
CA ILE A 196 -25.71 -2.45 9.88
C ILE A 196 -27.08 -2.50 10.58
N ILE A 197 -28.08 -1.78 10.05
CA ILE A 197 -29.44 -1.75 10.60
C ILE A 197 -30.09 -3.15 10.54
N THR A 198 -29.97 -3.81 9.39
CA THR A 198 -30.55 -5.16 9.21
C THR A 198 -29.79 -6.21 10.01
N LEU A 199 -28.48 -6.10 10.18
CA LEU A 199 -27.69 -6.93 11.09
C LEU A 199 -28.19 -6.79 12.54
N GLY A 200 -28.41 -5.56 13.01
CA GLY A 200 -28.98 -5.30 14.34
C GLY A 200 -30.38 -5.88 14.48
N GLY A 201 -31.22 -5.79 13.44
CA GLY A 201 -32.53 -6.42 13.38
C GLY A 201 -32.46 -7.94 13.46
N LEU A 202 -31.53 -8.59 12.75
CA LEU A 202 -31.31 -10.04 12.82
C LEU A 202 -30.83 -10.47 14.21
N ILE A 203 -29.88 -9.78 14.80
CA ILE A 203 -29.38 -10.08 16.15
C ILE A 203 -30.51 -9.95 17.17
N ALA A 204 -31.31 -8.88 17.11
CA ALA A 204 -32.43 -8.68 18.03
C ALA A 204 -33.54 -9.71 17.82
N PHE A 205 -33.77 -10.14 16.58
CA PHE A 205 -34.72 -11.17 16.23
C PHE A 205 -34.31 -12.54 16.82
N ASP A 206 -33.05 -12.93 16.63
CA ASP A 206 -32.54 -14.22 17.08
C ASP A 206 -32.22 -14.27 18.58
N SER A 207 -32.11 -13.14 19.26
CA SER A 207 -31.91 -13.07 20.71
C SER A 207 -33.11 -13.62 21.50
N VAL A 208 -34.27 -13.72 20.85
CA VAL A 208 -35.44 -14.37 21.39
C VAL A 208 -35.51 -15.77 20.79
N ASP A 209 -35.65 -16.81 21.64
CA ASP A 209 -35.70 -18.22 21.23
C ASP A 209 -36.97 -18.49 20.38
N VAL A 210 -36.96 -18.02 19.14
CA VAL A 210 -38.07 -18.09 18.18
C VAL A 210 -38.44 -19.54 17.84
N TYR A 211 -37.48 -20.45 18.02
CA TYR A 211 -37.59 -21.88 17.69
C TYR A 211 -38.25 -22.73 18.77
N VAL A 212 -38.53 -22.16 19.92
CA VAL A 212 -39.47 -22.74 20.85
C VAL A 212 -40.87 -22.43 20.31
N LEU A 213 -41.63 -23.45 19.94
CA LEU A 213 -42.98 -23.43 19.37
C LEU A 213 -44.00 -22.70 20.26
N ASN A 214 -43.79 -21.40 20.49
CA ASN A 214 -44.64 -20.61 21.36
C ASN A 214 -45.01 -19.27 20.72
N SER A 215 -46.29 -19.03 20.49
CA SER A 215 -46.81 -17.81 19.88
C SER A 215 -46.37 -16.52 20.58
N MET A 216 -46.17 -16.57 21.90
CA MET A 216 -45.71 -15.41 22.68
C MET A 216 -44.26 -15.02 22.37
N MET A 217 -43.39 -15.99 22.11
CA MET A 217 -41.97 -15.74 21.78
C MET A 217 -41.81 -15.21 20.36
N ASN A 218 -42.56 -15.73 19.39
CA ASN A 218 -42.59 -15.20 18.02
C ASN A 218 -43.02 -13.73 17.98
N ARG A 219 -44.03 -13.34 18.75
CA ARG A 219 -44.45 -11.92 18.85
C ARG A 219 -43.40 -11.05 19.52
N LYS A 220 -42.67 -11.56 20.52
CA LYS A 220 -41.55 -10.83 21.17
C LYS A 220 -40.39 -10.67 20.23
N ALA A 221 -39.97 -11.69 19.47
CA ALA A 221 -38.92 -11.64 18.48
C ALA A 221 -39.23 -10.63 17.38
N LEU A 222 -40.44 -10.70 16.80
CA LEU A 222 -40.87 -9.75 15.78
C LEU A 222 -40.87 -8.31 16.31
N ARG A 223 -41.41 -8.06 17.51
CA ARG A 223 -41.40 -6.74 18.13
C ARG A 223 -39.99 -6.25 18.44
N GLY A 224 -39.11 -7.13 18.96
CA GLY A 224 -37.74 -6.85 19.26
C GLY A 224 -36.96 -6.46 17.99
N GLY A 225 -37.08 -7.25 16.94
CA GLY A 225 -36.47 -7.00 15.64
C GLY A 225 -36.94 -5.69 15.00
N VAL A 226 -38.25 -5.45 14.95
CA VAL A 226 -38.83 -4.21 14.44
C VAL A 226 -38.35 -3.00 15.24
N LEU A 227 -38.39 -3.10 16.59
CA LEU A 227 -37.92 -2.02 17.46
C LEU A 227 -36.43 -1.73 17.23
N ALA A 228 -35.59 -2.77 17.11
CA ALA A 228 -34.15 -2.60 16.85
C ALA A 228 -33.91 -1.89 15.51
N VAL A 229 -34.59 -2.30 14.43
CA VAL A 229 -34.50 -1.65 13.13
C VAL A 229 -34.90 -0.17 13.20
N VAL A 230 -36.04 0.13 13.84
CA VAL A 230 -36.53 1.51 13.99
C VAL A 230 -35.55 2.34 14.81
N MET A 231 -35.09 1.84 15.97
CA MET A 231 -34.16 2.56 16.83
C MET A 231 -32.81 2.82 16.14
N LEU A 232 -32.26 1.82 15.45
CA LEU A 232 -31.01 1.99 14.71
C LEU A 232 -31.18 2.98 13.54
N THR A 233 -32.30 2.91 12.81
CA THR A 233 -32.58 3.89 11.74
C THR A 233 -32.66 5.31 12.29
N LEU A 234 -33.29 5.51 13.45
CA LEU A 234 -33.35 6.82 14.10
C LEU A 234 -31.97 7.30 14.58
N VAL A 235 -31.18 6.41 15.19
CA VAL A 235 -29.84 6.73 15.67
C VAL A 235 -28.93 7.09 14.50
N PHE A 236 -28.89 6.29 13.45
CA PHE A 236 -28.05 6.59 12.28
C PHE A 236 -28.53 7.82 11.51
N GLY A 237 -29.84 8.00 11.33
CA GLY A 237 -30.41 9.19 10.71
C GLY A 237 -30.10 10.47 11.51
N PHE A 238 -30.19 10.42 12.84
CA PHE A 238 -29.82 11.53 13.71
C PHE A 238 -28.32 11.80 13.70
N SER A 239 -27.50 10.74 13.71
CA SER A 239 -26.03 10.87 13.64
C SER A 239 -25.57 11.48 12.32
N ASP A 240 -26.15 11.05 11.19
CA ASP A 240 -25.87 11.64 9.87
C ASP A 240 -26.29 13.12 9.81
N TRP A 241 -27.48 13.44 10.34
CA TRP A 241 -27.94 14.83 10.42
C TRP A 241 -27.01 15.68 11.31
N LEU A 242 -26.57 15.14 12.46
CA LEU A 242 -25.66 15.84 13.37
C LEU A 242 -24.28 16.06 12.72
N ALA A 243 -23.74 15.04 12.07
CA ALA A 243 -22.47 15.11 11.38
C ALA A 243 -22.47 16.19 10.29
N ARG A 244 -23.51 16.24 9.46
CA ARG A 244 -23.63 17.21 8.38
C ARG A 244 -23.78 18.66 8.88
N ASN A 245 -24.43 18.87 10.03
CA ASN A 245 -24.76 20.22 10.48
C ASN A 245 -23.79 20.79 11.53
N TYR A 246 -23.13 19.94 12.33
CA TYR A 246 -22.39 20.40 13.51
C TYR A 246 -21.00 19.79 13.70
N ALA A 247 -20.67 18.70 13.02
CA ALA A 247 -19.44 17.98 13.32
C ALA A 247 -18.60 17.63 12.06
N ALA A 248 -18.86 18.30 10.94
CA ALA A 248 -18.18 17.99 9.68
C ALA A 248 -16.65 18.07 9.82
N ASP A 249 -16.12 19.13 10.43
CA ASP A 249 -14.67 19.30 10.60
C ASP A 249 -14.08 18.32 11.62
N PHE A 250 -14.81 18.07 12.73
CA PHE A 250 -14.38 17.11 13.74
C PHE A 250 -14.35 15.67 13.18
N MET A 251 -15.39 15.28 12.45
CA MET A 251 -15.48 13.96 11.82
C MET A 251 -14.42 13.80 10.74
N HIS A 252 -14.16 14.84 9.96
CA HIS A 252 -13.12 14.83 8.93
C HIS A 252 -11.73 14.61 9.55
N ASN A 253 -11.40 15.30 10.64
CA ASN A 253 -10.12 15.14 11.33
C ASN A 253 -9.97 13.77 11.99
N GLN A 254 -11.03 13.23 12.62
CA GLN A 254 -10.98 11.86 13.19
C GLN A 254 -10.91 10.79 12.10
N TYR A 255 -11.62 10.99 10.99
CA TYR A 255 -11.55 10.10 9.84
C TYR A 255 -10.15 10.08 9.23
N ALA A 256 -9.48 11.22 9.09
CA ALA A 256 -8.11 11.29 8.59
C ALA A 256 -7.14 10.46 9.44
N VAL A 257 -7.29 10.49 10.76
CA VAL A 257 -6.46 9.67 11.68
C VAL A 257 -6.71 8.18 11.51
N VAL A 258 -7.99 7.76 11.42
CA VAL A 258 -8.36 6.34 11.29
C VAL A 258 -8.05 5.79 9.89
N LYS A 259 -8.15 6.63 8.87
CA LYS A 259 -7.95 6.29 7.47
C LYS A 259 -6.55 5.73 7.19
N ASP A 260 -5.52 6.29 7.79
CA ASP A 260 -4.13 5.93 7.52
C ASP A 260 -3.67 4.68 8.28
N TYR A 261 -4.41 4.26 9.32
CA TYR A 261 -4.08 3.07 10.11
C TYR A 261 -4.02 1.76 9.31
N PRO A 262 -5.01 1.42 8.46
CA PRO A 262 -4.94 0.21 7.65
C PRO A 262 -3.78 0.23 6.66
N GLN A 263 -3.47 1.39 6.09
CA GLN A 263 -2.35 1.55 5.16
C GLN A 263 -1.01 1.34 5.88
N GLN A 264 -0.86 1.87 7.09
CA GLN A 264 0.34 1.64 7.92
C GLN A 264 0.47 0.16 8.31
N MET A 265 -0.63 -0.50 8.71
CA MET A 265 -0.62 -1.93 9.02
C MET A 265 -0.31 -2.77 7.79
N PHE A 266 -0.89 -2.43 6.65
CA PHE A 266 -0.65 -3.16 5.40
C PHE A 266 0.77 -2.93 4.90
N SER A 267 1.28 -1.71 4.92
CA SER A 267 2.66 -1.40 4.55
C SER A 267 3.66 -2.10 5.49
N ALA A 268 3.36 -2.21 6.78
CA ALA A 268 4.15 -2.99 7.72
C ALA A 268 4.10 -4.50 7.43
N ALA A 269 2.91 -5.03 7.11
CA ALA A 269 2.74 -6.42 6.69
C ALA A 269 3.42 -6.71 5.34
N GLN A 270 3.29 -5.79 4.39
CA GLN A 270 3.95 -5.86 3.08
C GLN A 270 5.47 -5.81 3.21
N ARG A 271 6.01 -4.92 4.08
CA ARG A 271 7.45 -4.88 4.40
C ARG A 271 7.93 -6.18 5.02
N THR A 272 7.13 -6.79 5.90
CA THR A 272 7.48 -8.08 6.53
C THR A 272 7.40 -9.21 5.52
N LEU A 273 6.39 -9.24 4.67
CA LEU A 273 6.23 -10.17 3.56
C LEU A 273 7.27 -9.90 2.46
N GLY A 274 7.56 -8.64 2.14
CA GLY A 274 8.58 -8.23 1.19
C GLY A 274 9.97 -8.69 1.62
N LYS A 275 10.33 -8.51 2.89
CA LYS A 275 11.59 -9.09 3.45
C LYS A 275 11.61 -10.61 3.37
N LEU A 276 10.47 -11.27 3.50
CA LEU A 276 10.33 -12.73 3.32
C LEU A 276 10.32 -13.16 1.85
N MET A 277 9.88 -12.29 0.93
CA MET A 277 9.69 -12.55 -0.50
C MET A 277 10.72 -11.86 -1.41
N GLY A 278 11.68 -11.11 -0.83
CA GLY A 278 12.78 -10.50 -1.57
C GLY A 278 12.54 -9.06 -2.07
N ASP A 279 11.61 -8.32 -1.49
CA ASP A 279 11.46 -6.88 -1.72
C ASP A 279 12.59 -6.15 -0.99
N GLN A 280 13.75 -6.04 -1.66
CA GLN A 280 14.94 -5.40 -1.12
C GLN A 280 15.12 -4.01 -1.77
N PRO A 281 15.58 -3.01 -1.00
CA PRO A 281 16.04 -1.76 -1.59
C PRO A 281 17.06 -2.05 -2.70
N GLY A 282 16.90 -1.42 -3.86
CA GLY A 282 17.79 -1.67 -5.00
C GLY A 282 17.37 -2.80 -5.94
N LEU A 283 16.26 -3.49 -5.71
CA LEU A 283 15.71 -4.48 -6.64
C LEU A 283 15.24 -3.79 -7.93
N LEU A 284 15.71 -4.28 -9.07
CA LEU A 284 15.24 -3.86 -10.38
C LEU A 284 14.11 -4.78 -10.87
N SER A 285 13.08 -4.21 -11.44
CA SER A 285 11.98 -4.98 -12.01
C SER A 285 11.35 -4.24 -13.19
N ASN A 286 10.71 -4.97 -14.10
CA ASN A 286 9.91 -4.41 -15.19
C ASN A 286 8.46 -4.09 -14.78
N GLN A 287 8.15 -4.17 -13.48
CA GLN A 287 6.83 -3.81 -12.97
C GLN A 287 6.64 -2.29 -12.99
N SER A 288 5.42 -1.88 -13.30
CA SER A 288 5.09 -0.45 -13.39
C SER A 288 5.19 0.23 -12.02
N PRO A 289 5.99 1.30 -11.87
CA PRO A 289 5.99 2.08 -10.65
C PRO A 289 4.66 2.81 -10.52
N VAL A 290 4.03 2.72 -9.37
CA VAL A 290 2.73 3.35 -9.14
C VAL A 290 2.90 4.63 -8.34
N GLN A 291 2.24 5.70 -8.78
CA GLN A 291 2.28 6.98 -8.11
C GLN A 291 1.18 7.06 -7.05
N SER A 292 1.52 7.23 -5.79
CA SER A 292 0.54 7.36 -4.71
C SER A 292 -0.28 8.65 -4.81
N GLY A 293 0.30 9.70 -5.37
CA GLY A 293 -0.26 11.04 -5.35
C GLY A 293 -0.37 11.65 -3.96
N LYS A 294 0.11 10.94 -2.93
CA LYS A 294 0.13 11.42 -1.53
C LYS A 294 1.43 12.15 -1.25
N VAL A 295 1.40 13.06 -0.29
CA VAL A 295 2.60 13.68 0.25
C VAL A 295 3.33 12.62 1.08
N GLU A 296 4.55 12.28 0.68
CA GLU A 296 5.38 11.29 1.35
C GLU A 296 6.36 11.95 2.32
N LEU A 297 6.98 13.05 1.89
CA LEU A 297 7.83 13.87 2.73
C LEU A 297 7.39 15.33 2.67
N LYS A 298 7.67 16.06 3.75
CA LYS A 298 7.60 17.53 3.78
C LYS A 298 8.98 18.05 4.13
N VAL A 299 9.54 18.87 3.24
CA VAL A 299 10.89 19.42 3.37
C VAL A 299 10.80 20.91 3.60
N TRP A 300 11.37 21.37 4.70
CA TRP A 300 11.56 22.80 5.00
C TRP A 300 13.05 23.15 4.90
N THR A 301 13.34 24.37 4.45
CA THR A 301 14.70 24.95 4.43
C THR A 301 14.64 26.45 4.72
N ASP A 302 15.70 26.99 5.31
CA ASP A 302 15.83 28.41 5.61
C ASP A 302 16.08 29.27 4.36
N VAL A 303 16.74 28.72 3.34
CA VAL A 303 17.06 29.39 2.09
C VAL A 303 16.43 28.67 0.91
N ARG A 304 15.88 29.39 -0.06
CA ARG A 304 15.29 28.76 -1.25
C ARG A 304 16.38 28.10 -2.10
N PRO A 305 16.28 26.79 -2.33
CA PRO A 305 17.26 26.09 -3.16
C PRO A 305 17.30 26.63 -4.59
N ARG A 306 18.48 26.72 -5.18
CA ARG A 306 18.69 27.12 -6.58
C ARG A 306 18.70 25.93 -7.52
N SER A 307 19.17 24.77 -7.02
CA SER A 307 19.20 23.49 -7.73
C SER A 307 18.23 22.49 -7.12
N ALA A 308 18.02 21.35 -7.77
CA ALA A 308 17.23 20.25 -7.24
C ALA A 308 17.84 19.70 -5.94
N VAL A 309 17.00 19.45 -4.95
CA VAL A 309 17.40 18.80 -3.69
C VAL A 309 17.09 17.32 -3.80
N TYR A 310 18.13 16.50 -3.79
CA TYR A 310 18.02 15.05 -3.86
C TYR A 310 17.99 14.46 -2.45
N MET A 311 16.87 13.90 -2.07
CA MET A 311 16.64 13.25 -0.78
C MET A 311 17.01 11.78 -0.93
N LYS A 312 18.23 11.43 -0.57
CA LYS A 312 18.74 10.06 -0.70
C LYS A 312 18.39 9.22 0.54
N ASP A 313 18.16 7.93 0.32
CA ASP A 313 18.11 6.91 1.38
C ASP A 313 19.09 5.77 1.10
N PHE A 314 19.02 5.16 -0.09
CA PHE A 314 19.77 3.96 -0.48
C PHE A 314 20.90 4.27 -1.45
N SER A 315 22.03 3.55 -1.31
CA SER A 315 23.14 3.59 -2.24
C SER A 315 23.64 2.18 -2.54
N GLY A 316 23.50 1.76 -3.81
CA GLY A 316 23.96 0.47 -4.30
C GLY A 316 25.39 0.55 -4.85
N ALA A 317 26.25 -0.36 -4.41
CA ALA A 317 27.63 -0.47 -4.84
C ALA A 317 27.85 -1.60 -5.86
N SER A 318 27.34 -2.77 -5.62
CA SER A 318 27.44 -3.91 -6.51
C SER A 318 26.05 -4.34 -6.99
N TYR A 319 25.99 -4.81 -8.24
CA TYR A 319 24.76 -5.32 -8.82
C TYR A 319 24.88 -6.83 -9.03
N ASN A 320 23.90 -7.56 -8.57
CA ASN A 320 23.81 -9.01 -8.74
C ASN A 320 22.79 -9.33 -9.84
N THR A 321 23.26 -9.90 -10.93
CA THR A 321 22.43 -10.27 -12.11
C THR A 321 21.52 -11.45 -11.89
N ASP A 322 21.77 -12.32 -10.88
CA ASP A 322 20.91 -13.45 -10.57
C ASP A 322 19.68 -13.04 -9.75
N THR A 323 19.88 -12.04 -8.87
CA THR A 323 18.81 -11.53 -8.00
C THR A 323 18.23 -10.19 -8.50
N GLU A 324 18.79 -9.64 -9.57
CA GLU A 324 18.43 -8.35 -10.16
C GLU A 324 18.45 -7.20 -9.12
N CYS A 325 19.41 -7.23 -8.19
CA CYS A 325 19.43 -6.33 -7.04
C CYS A 325 20.77 -5.62 -6.86
N TRP A 326 20.69 -4.32 -6.58
CA TRP A 326 21.82 -3.55 -6.09
C TRP A 326 22.07 -3.83 -4.62
N ALA A 327 23.29 -4.11 -4.25
CA ALA A 327 23.71 -4.36 -2.88
C ALA A 327 24.54 -3.19 -2.33
N VAL A 328 24.41 -2.95 -1.03
CA VAL A 328 25.21 -1.97 -0.28
C VAL A 328 26.65 -2.46 -0.06
N ILE A 329 27.54 -1.54 0.28
CA ILE A 329 28.91 -1.86 0.69
C ILE A 329 28.92 -2.42 2.11
N THR A 330 29.83 -3.36 2.36
CA THR A 330 30.20 -3.75 3.71
C THR A 330 31.49 -3.05 4.15
N ASP A 331 31.42 -2.22 5.16
CA ASP A 331 32.55 -1.37 5.61
C ASP A 331 33.67 -2.10 6.37
N ASP A 332 33.47 -3.38 6.74
CA ASP A 332 34.39 -4.11 7.64
C ASP A 332 35.83 -4.26 7.09
N GLY A 333 35.97 -4.43 5.78
CA GLY A 333 37.28 -4.48 5.12
C GLY A 333 37.95 -3.10 5.11
N LEU A 334 37.18 -2.10 4.71
CA LEU A 334 37.64 -0.73 4.51
C LEU A 334 38.11 -0.05 5.80
N ARG A 335 37.46 -0.34 6.94
CA ARG A 335 37.88 0.14 8.26
C ARG A 335 39.31 -0.28 8.63
N LYS A 336 39.74 -1.46 8.16
CA LYS A 336 41.11 -1.95 8.38
C LYS A 336 42.12 -1.26 7.46
N ASP A 337 41.73 -1.10 6.20
CA ASP A 337 42.60 -0.49 5.19
C ASP A 337 42.75 1.01 5.42
N TYR A 338 41.74 1.66 6.00
CA TYR A 338 41.73 3.09 6.32
C TYR A 338 42.91 3.52 7.23
N GLN A 339 43.42 2.64 8.07
CA GLN A 339 44.59 2.95 8.91
C GLN A 339 45.85 3.33 8.09
N GLN A 340 45.86 3.04 6.81
CA GLN A 340 46.94 3.36 5.88
C GLN A 340 46.66 4.59 4.99
N TRP A 341 45.47 5.20 5.14
CA TRP A 341 45.06 6.33 4.34
C TRP A 341 45.53 7.67 4.93
N PRO A 342 45.72 8.72 4.11
CA PRO A 342 46.24 10.00 4.53
C PRO A 342 45.56 10.64 5.72
N ALA A 343 44.21 10.67 5.75
CA ALA A 343 43.45 11.32 6.81
C ALA A 343 43.31 10.49 8.09
N SER A 344 43.78 9.23 8.11
CA SER A 344 43.66 8.30 9.27
C SER A 344 44.37 8.77 10.53
N GLY A 345 45.33 9.69 10.40
CA GLY A 345 46.03 10.31 11.53
C GLY A 345 45.19 11.36 12.27
N GLN A 346 44.16 11.89 11.66
CA GLN A 346 43.34 12.98 12.18
C GLN A 346 41.92 12.55 12.49
N TRP A 347 41.31 11.69 11.66
CA TRP A 347 39.94 11.21 11.83
C TRP A 347 39.88 9.69 11.89
N THR A 348 38.91 9.17 12.59
CA THR A 348 38.46 7.79 12.44
C THR A 348 37.77 7.58 11.11
N TYR A 349 37.64 6.34 10.64
CA TYR A 349 36.94 6.01 9.39
C TYR A 349 35.50 6.58 9.36
N ASP A 350 34.79 6.48 10.48
CA ASP A 350 33.40 6.96 10.56
C ASP A 350 33.32 8.49 10.52
N GLU A 351 34.25 9.19 11.15
CA GLU A 351 34.34 10.65 11.12
C GLU A 351 34.71 11.15 9.72
N ALA A 352 35.71 10.55 9.08
CA ALA A 352 36.09 10.91 7.71
C ALA A 352 34.94 10.68 6.75
N LYS A 353 34.28 9.53 6.81
CA LYS A 353 33.12 9.18 6.00
C LYS A 353 31.95 10.16 6.19
N ALA A 354 31.71 10.60 7.41
CA ALA A 354 30.67 11.60 7.71
C ALA A 354 30.97 12.98 7.10
N LEU A 355 32.23 13.31 6.92
CA LEU A 355 32.67 14.60 6.38
C LEU A 355 32.77 14.66 4.85
N TRP A 356 33.01 13.54 4.18
CA TRP A 356 33.33 13.53 2.74
C TRP A 356 32.33 14.31 1.88
N ALA A 357 31.04 13.99 1.96
CA ALA A 357 30.03 14.65 1.12
C ALA A 357 29.88 16.14 1.48
N GLN A 358 29.87 16.48 2.76
CA GLN A 358 29.73 17.85 3.25
C GLN A 358 30.91 18.72 2.79
N GLN A 359 32.14 18.25 3.00
CA GLN A 359 33.33 19.00 2.64
C GLN A 359 33.49 19.14 1.11
N LEU A 360 33.17 18.08 0.37
CA LEU A 360 33.15 18.12 -1.09
C LEU A 360 32.20 19.22 -1.58
N PHE A 361 30.97 19.26 -1.10
CA PHE A 361 29.99 20.25 -1.55
C PHE A 361 30.34 21.66 -1.10
N ARG A 362 30.90 21.81 0.10
CA ARG A 362 31.45 23.09 0.57
C ARG A 362 32.53 23.62 -0.34
N CYS A 363 33.50 22.79 -0.72
CA CYS A 363 34.61 23.18 -1.56
C CYS A 363 34.17 23.48 -3.01
N LEU A 364 33.27 22.65 -3.56
CA LEU A 364 32.72 22.90 -4.90
C LEU A 364 31.83 24.13 -4.93
N GLY A 365 31.00 24.35 -3.88
CA GLY A 365 30.18 25.55 -3.74
C GLY A 365 31.01 26.83 -3.59
N ALA A 366 32.21 26.77 -2.97
CA ALA A 366 33.11 27.90 -2.84
C ALA A 366 33.67 28.37 -4.20
N ILE A 367 33.79 27.47 -5.18
CA ILE A 367 34.19 27.83 -6.56
C ILE A 367 33.12 28.71 -7.24
N GLU A 368 31.86 28.56 -6.84
CA GLU A 368 30.73 29.32 -7.40
C GLU A 368 30.31 30.53 -6.55
N ASP A 369 31.07 30.90 -5.51
CA ASP A 369 30.69 31.91 -4.49
C ASP A 369 29.36 31.57 -3.72
N ASP A 370 28.95 30.30 -3.66
CA ASP A 370 27.71 29.84 -3.08
C ASP A 370 27.89 28.87 -1.89
N ALA A 371 29.00 28.95 -1.20
CA ALA A 371 29.38 28.07 -0.09
C ALA A 371 28.68 28.45 1.24
N SER A 372 27.38 28.73 1.22
CA SER A 372 26.60 28.99 2.43
C SER A 372 25.92 27.73 2.92
N GLU A 373 26.13 27.44 4.20
CA GLU A 373 25.44 26.32 4.88
C GLU A 373 23.93 26.58 4.94
N GLN A 374 23.14 25.54 4.70
CA GLN A 374 21.68 25.57 4.73
C GLN A 374 21.15 24.58 5.77
N ASN A 375 20.03 24.93 6.37
CA ASN A 375 19.31 24.08 7.30
C ASN A 375 18.10 23.43 6.61
N TYR A 376 17.90 22.15 6.89
CA TYR A 376 16.78 21.37 6.38
C TYR A 376 16.03 20.69 7.52
N ILE A 377 14.70 20.69 7.44
CA ILE A 377 13.84 19.87 8.30
C ILE A 377 13.04 18.94 7.37
N VAL A 378 13.20 17.64 7.55
CA VAL A 378 12.55 16.63 6.72
C VAL A 378 11.55 15.86 7.55
N SER A 379 10.27 16.13 7.35
CA SER A 379 9.17 15.43 8.03
C SER A 379 8.69 14.27 7.15
N ASN A 380 8.83 13.04 7.66
CA ASN A 380 8.25 11.88 7.02
C ASN A 380 6.75 11.84 7.30
N ILE A 381 5.92 11.88 6.25
CA ILE A 381 4.46 11.86 6.32
C ILE A 381 3.93 10.45 6.04
N SER A 382 4.41 9.82 4.97
CA SER A 382 3.97 8.48 4.57
C SER A 382 5.04 7.67 3.82
N ALA A 383 6.28 8.18 3.74
CA ALA A 383 7.42 7.45 3.19
C ALA A 383 7.86 6.30 4.13
N ASP A 384 8.79 5.47 3.69
CA ASP A 384 9.32 4.40 4.54
C ASP A 384 9.94 4.98 5.82
N ASP A 385 9.45 4.54 6.99
CA ASP A 385 9.90 4.99 8.31
C ASP A 385 11.18 4.29 8.79
N GLN A 386 11.63 3.27 8.06
CA GLN A 386 12.91 2.59 8.33
C GLN A 386 14.10 3.29 7.67
N CYS A 387 13.84 4.21 6.77
CA CYS A 387 14.83 5.00 6.06
C CYS A 387 14.87 6.43 6.57
N THR A 388 16.04 7.03 6.54
CA THR A 388 16.23 8.46 6.75
C THR A 388 16.44 9.13 5.40
N TRP A 389 15.48 9.94 5.02
CA TRP A 389 15.53 10.72 3.79
C TRP A 389 16.26 12.04 4.05
N ALA A 390 17.43 12.20 3.49
CA ALA A 390 18.25 13.37 3.76
C ALA A 390 18.90 13.92 2.49
N PRO A 391 19.10 15.25 2.37
CA PRO A 391 19.78 15.83 1.24
C PRO A 391 21.22 15.34 1.10
N TYR A 392 21.76 15.38 -0.12
CA TYR A 392 23.21 15.28 -0.32
C TYR A 392 23.94 16.51 0.26
N GLY A 393 25.19 16.35 0.65
CA GLY A 393 26.03 17.45 1.14
C GLY A 393 25.78 17.85 2.59
N ILE A 394 24.94 17.11 3.32
CA ILE A 394 24.71 17.34 4.75
C ILE A 394 25.77 16.69 5.62
N ASN A 395 25.87 17.17 6.86
CA ASN A 395 26.61 16.52 7.91
C ASN A 395 25.88 15.24 8.37
N ILE A 396 26.49 14.09 8.11
CA ILE A 396 25.94 12.79 8.47
C ILE A 396 26.44 12.23 9.81
N SER A 397 27.13 13.05 10.61
CA SER A 397 27.56 12.66 11.96
C SER A 397 26.34 12.25 12.80
N GLY A 398 26.41 11.07 13.41
CA GLY A 398 25.30 10.51 14.19
C GLY A 398 24.20 9.81 13.37
N MET A 399 24.36 9.67 12.05
CA MET A 399 23.51 8.77 11.25
C MET A 399 23.97 7.32 11.39
N THR A 400 23.02 6.41 11.48
CA THR A 400 23.26 4.99 11.26
C THR A 400 23.23 4.72 9.77
N MET A 401 24.28 4.11 9.24
CA MET A 401 24.44 3.83 7.83
C MET A 401 24.68 2.34 7.58
N GLU A 402 24.24 1.86 6.42
CA GLU A 402 24.67 0.59 5.85
C GLU A 402 25.30 0.91 4.50
N GLY A 403 26.63 0.74 4.41
CA GLY A 403 27.37 1.35 3.30
C GLY A 403 27.14 2.87 3.26
N ASP A 404 26.72 3.38 2.12
CA ASP A 404 26.34 4.79 1.91
C ASP A 404 24.84 5.06 2.01
N SER A 405 24.06 4.08 2.43
CA SER A 405 22.61 4.22 2.63
C SER A 405 22.31 4.78 4.02
N TYR A 406 21.30 5.65 4.13
CA TYR A 406 20.92 6.29 5.38
C TYR A 406 19.80 5.51 6.08
N LEU A 407 20.10 4.79 7.16
CA LEU A 407 19.11 4.02 7.87
C LEU A 407 18.41 4.83 8.96
N ARG A 408 19.18 5.56 9.79
CA ARG A 408 18.60 6.30 10.91
C ARG A 408 19.47 7.48 11.32
N ALA A 409 18.84 8.63 11.57
CA ALA A 409 19.48 9.79 12.16
C ALA A 409 19.23 9.86 13.67
N SER A 410 20.26 10.03 14.48
CA SER A 410 20.13 10.27 15.91
C SER A 410 19.67 11.70 16.22
N SER A 411 19.93 12.65 15.31
CA SER A 411 19.51 14.05 15.37
C SER A 411 18.02 14.25 15.06
N GLY A 412 17.27 13.18 14.78
CA GLY A 412 15.89 13.29 14.36
C GLY A 412 15.76 13.62 12.87
N ASN A 413 15.04 14.70 12.54
CA ASN A 413 14.72 15.12 11.17
C ASN A 413 15.31 16.50 10.79
N GLU A 414 16.25 17.01 11.58
CA GLU A 414 16.94 18.27 11.34
C GLU A 414 18.34 18.00 10.80
N PHE A 415 18.67 18.64 9.69
CA PHE A 415 19.95 18.47 8.99
C PHE A 415 20.52 19.83 8.62
N ASN A 416 21.85 19.94 8.64
CA ASN A 416 22.56 21.09 8.09
C ASN A 416 23.63 20.63 7.11
N GLY A 417 23.90 21.43 6.10
CA GLY A 417 24.90 21.11 5.10
C GLY A 417 24.95 22.12 3.96
N TYR A 418 25.66 21.76 2.93
CA TYR A 418 25.84 22.61 1.76
C TYR A 418 24.96 22.12 0.61
N PRO A 419 24.35 23.05 -0.17
CA PRO A 419 23.55 22.68 -1.31
C PRO A 419 24.41 22.02 -2.39
N LEU A 420 23.76 21.19 -3.22
CA LEU A 420 24.39 20.66 -4.41
C LEU A 420 24.78 21.81 -5.35
N PRO A 421 26.08 22.00 -5.64
CA PRO A 421 26.52 23.04 -6.58
C PRO A 421 26.10 22.72 -8.02
N ASP A 422 26.19 23.70 -8.91
CA ASP A 422 25.96 23.50 -10.32
C ASP A 422 27.19 22.78 -10.94
N LEU A 423 27.16 21.45 -10.87
CA LEU A 423 28.27 20.63 -11.39
C LEU A 423 28.48 20.77 -12.89
N GLU A 424 27.41 21.05 -13.65
CA GLU A 424 27.53 21.27 -15.09
C GLU A 424 28.40 22.50 -15.38
N LYS A 425 28.18 23.59 -14.67
CA LYS A 425 28.96 24.81 -14.79
C LYS A 425 30.40 24.62 -14.32
N ILE A 426 30.61 23.95 -13.17
CA ILE A 426 31.94 23.69 -12.62
C ILE A 426 32.77 22.79 -13.53
N LEU A 427 32.17 21.70 -14.01
CA LEU A 427 32.89 20.70 -14.82
C LEU A 427 33.03 21.06 -16.30
N ALA A 428 32.26 22.04 -16.79
CA ALA A 428 32.40 22.59 -18.15
C ALA A 428 33.57 23.57 -18.27
N ASP A 429 34.06 24.13 -17.16
CA ASP A 429 35.25 24.99 -17.14
C ASP A 429 36.52 24.13 -17.13
N ASP A 430 37.26 24.15 -18.21
CA ASP A 430 38.52 23.38 -18.39
C ASP A 430 39.64 23.85 -17.43
N THR A 431 39.48 24.98 -16.77
CA THR A 431 40.43 25.52 -15.80
C THR A 431 39.73 25.98 -14.53
N PRO A 432 39.22 25.07 -13.68
CA PRO A 432 38.75 25.50 -12.38
C PRO A 432 39.93 26.17 -11.67
N GLU A 433 39.80 27.45 -11.32
CA GLU A 433 40.73 28.10 -10.40
C GLU A 433 40.86 27.20 -9.18
N SER A 434 42.06 26.66 -8.94
CA SER A 434 42.28 25.69 -7.88
C SER A 434 41.85 26.30 -6.55
N THR A 435 40.75 25.84 -6.00
CA THR A 435 40.43 26.12 -4.63
C THR A 435 41.61 25.64 -3.80
N VAL A 436 42.27 26.55 -3.10
CA VAL A 436 43.43 26.19 -2.29
C VAL A 436 42.88 25.38 -1.09
N LEU A 437 42.88 24.07 -1.26
CA LEU A 437 42.56 23.14 -0.17
C LEU A 437 43.66 23.24 0.88
N ASN A 438 43.30 23.25 2.15
CA ASN A 438 44.28 23.00 3.19
C ASN A 438 44.70 21.52 3.16
N GLN A 439 45.78 21.16 3.88
CA GLN A 439 46.30 19.79 3.84
C GLN A 439 45.27 18.74 4.32
N ASP A 440 44.49 19.07 5.34
CA ASP A 440 43.49 18.18 5.91
C ASP A 440 42.36 17.91 4.90
N GLU A 441 41.93 18.92 4.16
CA GLU A 441 40.94 18.79 3.08
C GLU A 441 41.48 17.96 1.91
N ALA A 442 42.73 18.15 1.55
CA ALA A 442 43.38 17.38 0.50
C ALA A 442 43.48 15.89 0.87
N ASP A 443 43.84 15.61 2.11
CA ASP A 443 43.92 14.24 2.65
C ASP A 443 42.53 13.57 2.68
N LEU A 444 41.48 14.29 3.09
CA LEU A 444 40.11 13.80 3.05
C LEU A 444 39.64 13.48 1.62
N PHE A 445 39.97 14.28 0.64
CA PHE A 445 39.59 14.01 -0.75
C PHE A 445 40.38 12.84 -1.35
N GLN A 446 41.63 12.68 -0.99
CA GLN A 446 42.42 11.51 -1.38
C GLN A 446 41.83 10.22 -0.79
N ASP A 447 41.36 10.27 0.47
CA ASP A 447 40.68 9.18 1.12
C ASP A 447 39.35 8.87 0.42
N TYR A 448 38.57 9.91 0.08
CA TYR A 448 37.32 9.76 -0.67
C TYR A 448 37.54 9.12 -2.05
N ASP A 449 38.55 9.56 -2.79
CA ASP A 449 38.92 8.93 -4.04
C ASP A 449 39.28 7.46 -3.86
N SER A 450 40.08 7.14 -2.87
CA SER A 450 40.46 5.77 -2.55
C SER A 450 39.20 4.91 -2.27
N TYR A 451 38.26 5.47 -1.52
CA TYR A 451 37.00 4.82 -1.18
C TYR A 451 36.12 4.57 -2.41
N VAL A 452 35.91 5.57 -3.27
CA VAL A 452 35.02 5.42 -4.44
C VAL A 452 35.60 4.51 -5.50
N TYR A 453 36.91 4.57 -5.75
CA TYR A 453 37.58 3.67 -6.68
C TYR A 453 37.60 2.22 -6.22
N ALA A 454 37.70 1.97 -4.93
CA ALA A 454 37.64 0.62 -4.38
C ALA A 454 36.24 -0.02 -4.50
N ASN A 455 35.17 0.78 -4.45
CA ASN A 455 33.82 0.25 -4.26
C ASN A 455 32.86 0.44 -5.44
N TYR A 456 33.11 1.39 -6.35
CA TYR A 456 32.13 1.80 -7.33
C TYR A 456 32.55 1.61 -8.80
N LEU A 457 33.48 0.70 -9.06
CA LEU A 457 33.93 0.36 -10.42
C LEU A 457 33.47 -1.01 -10.91
N SER A 458 32.97 -1.87 -10.03
CA SER A 458 32.65 -3.25 -10.40
C SER A 458 31.46 -3.30 -11.36
N VAL A 459 31.63 -4.05 -12.46
CA VAL A 459 30.59 -4.36 -13.44
C VAL A 459 30.48 -5.90 -13.50
N PRO A 460 29.29 -6.47 -13.31
CA PRO A 460 29.10 -7.90 -13.46
C PRO A 460 29.18 -8.33 -14.93
N ASP A 461 29.42 -9.62 -15.16
CA ASP A 461 29.38 -10.21 -16.49
C ASP A 461 27.95 -10.16 -17.08
N GLY A 462 27.84 -10.27 -18.41
CA GLY A 462 26.55 -10.39 -19.09
C GLY A 462 25.93 -9.06 -19.53
N MET A 463 26.75 -8.05 -19.83
CA MET A 463 26.31 -6.75 -20.34
C MET A 463 26.96 -6.37 -21.70
N PRO A 464 26.90 -7.24 -22.72
CA PRO A 464 27.64 -7.03 -23.98
C PRO A 464 27.17 -5.80 -24.76
N SER A 465 25.89 -5.42 -24.69
CA SER A 465 25.39 -4.24 -25.41
C SER A 465 25.92 -2.93 -24.81
N LEU A 466 26.02 -2.86 -23.48
CA LEU A 466 26.62 -1.71 -22.79
C LEU A 466 28.13 -1.63 -23.07
N GLU A 467 28.83 -2.77 -23.00
CA GLU A 467 30.26 -2.83 -23.32
C GLU A 467 30.55 -2.36 -24.76
N GLN A 468 29.72 -2.79 -25.72
CA GLN A 468 29.87 -2.37 -27.11
C GLN A 468 29.63 -0.88 -27.28
N ALA A 469 28.62 -0.32 -26.61
CA ALA A 469 28.30 1.10 -26.66
C ALA A 469 29.45 1.95 -26.09
N VAL A 470 30.01 1.58 -24.94
CA VAL A 470 31.15 2.29 -24.33
C VAL A 470 32.41 2.18 -25.18
N LYS A 471 32.67 1.02 -25.79
CA LYS A 471 33.79 0.85 -26.75
C LYS A 471 33.62 1.73 -27.99
N ALA A 472 32.39 1.83 -28.52
CA ALA A 472 32.08 2.70 -29.66
C ALA A 472 32.35 4.18 -29.31
N LEU A 473 31.80 4.66 -28.18
CA LEU A 473 32.02 6.03 -27.70
C LEU A 473 33.50 6.36 -27.57
N ARG A 474 34.31 5.46 -27.00
CA ARG A 474 35.76 5.65 -26.85
C ARG A 474 36.46 5.69 -28.19
N SER A 475 36.01 4.91 -29.15
CA SER A 475 36.59 4.88 -30.51
C SER A 475 36.25 6.14 -31.30
N GLU A 476 35.08 6.72 -31.10
CA GLU A 476 34.62 7.91 -31.83
C GLU A 476 35.19 9.22 -31.27
N ASN A 477 35.29 9.32 -29.93
CA ASN A 477 35.63 10.58 -29.27
C ASN A 477 37.05 10.62 -28.66
N GLY A 478 37.79 9.50 -28.63
CA GLY A 478 39.12 9.43 -28.04
C GLY A 478 39.10 9.55 -26.51
N ASP A 479 40.09 10.27 -25.97
CA ASP A 479 40.18 10.52 -24.52
C ASP A 479 39.18 11.62 -24.12
N MET A 480 38.18 11.26 -23.34
CA MET A 480 37.13 12.16 -22.85
C MET A 480 37.33 12.45 -21.36
N THR A 481 37.00 13.68 -20.95
CA THR A 481 36.88 14.05 -19.53
C THR A 481 35.70 13.34 -18.88
N VAL A 482 35.65 13.30 -17.55
CA VAL A 482 34.49 12.74 -16.82
C VAL A 482 33.17 13.41 -17.22
N TYR A 483 33.22 14.74 -17.38
CA TYR A 483 32.05 15.51 -17.81
C TYR A 483 31.58 15.12 -19.22
N GLN A 484 32.49 14.97 -20.15
CA GLN A 484 32.18 14.53 -21.51
C GLN A 484 31.58 13.11 -21.52
N TRP A 485 32.13 12.18 -20.73
CA TRP A 485 31.54 10.84 -20.56
C TRP A 485 30.12 10.90 -20.05
N VAL A 486 29.86 11.67 -19.00
CA VAL A 486 28.52 11.83 -18.43
C VAL A 486 27.55 12.39 -19.46
N THR A 487 27.96 13.43 -20.18
CA THR A 487 27.15 14.10 -21.22
C THR A 487 26.81 13.15 -22.37
N GLU A 488 27.79 12.40 -22.88
CA GLU A 488 27.55 11.48 -23.99
C GLU A 488 26.68 10.28 -23.59
N ILE A 489 26.88 9.74 -22.41
CA ILE A 489 26.02 8.68 -21.90
C ILE A 489 24.56 9.19 -21.71
N GLN A 490 24.42 10.40 -21.19
CA GLN A 490 23.12 11.04 -21.05
C GLN A 490 22.44 11.25 -22.40
N ASN A 491 23.20 11.74 -23.41
CA ASN A 491 22.71 11.92 -24.78
C ASN A 491 22.23 10.59 -25.39
N ILE A 492 23.01 9.52 -25.23
CA ILE A 492 22.62 8.19 -25.74
C ILE A 492 21.28 7.74 -25.10
N LEU A 493 21.18 7.85 -23.78
CA LEU A 493 19.98 7.39 -23.04
C LEU A 493 18.76 8.26 -23.37
N GLN A 494 18.92 9.57 -23.55
CA GLN A 494 17.82 10.48 -23.88
C GLN A 494 17.35 10.36 -25.34
N GLN A 495 18.27 10.14 -26.29
CA GLN A 495 17.93 10.14 -27.70
C GLN A 495 17.46 8.78 -28.22
N ASN A 496 17.98 7.70 -27.66
CA ASN A 496 17.75 6.35 -28.18
C ASN A 496 16.80 5.50 -27.34
N TYR A 497 16.35 5.99 -26.19
CA TYR A 497 15.51 5.24 -25.26
C TYR A 497 14.25 6.03 -24.90
N THR A 498 13.15 5.34 -24.73
CA THR A 498 11.87 5.94 -24.36
C THR A 498 11.60 5.76 -22.87
N TYR A 499 11.26 6.87 -22.19
CA TYR A 499 10.81 6.79 -20.82
C TYR A 499 9.36 6.27 -20.78
N GLU A 500 9.19 5.02 -20.36
CA GLU A 500 7.92 4.31 -20.31
C GLU A 500 7.80 3.61 -18.96
N LYS A 501 6.68 3.85 -18.26
CA LYS A 501 6.41 3.25 -16.94
C LYS A 501 5.51 2.03 -17.02
N ASN A 502 4.69 1.96 -18.05
CA ASN A 502 3.66 0.94 -18.22
C ASN A 502 4.00 0.10 -19.45
N ASN A 503 3.52 -1.13 -19.49
CA ASN A 503 3.65 -2.03 -20.64
C ASN A 503 5.11 -2.38 -20.99
N LEU A 504 5.97 -2.54 -19.98
CA LEU A 504 7.27 -3.17 -20.18
C LEU A 504 7.10 -4.67 -20.36
N GLU A 505 7.88 -5.23 -21.26
CA GLU A 505 7.88 -6.66 -21.50
C GLU A 505 8.68 -7.39 -20.41
N PRO A 506 8.38 -8.67 -20.13
CA PRO A 506 9.23 -9.48 -19.28
C PRO A 506 10.67 -9.52 -19.80
N VAL A 507 11.62 -9.64 -18.89
CA VAL A 507 13.03 -9.82 -19.25
C VAL A 507 13.19 -11.09 -20.07
N SER A 508 13.97 -11.04 -21.14
CA SER A 508 14.22 -12.19 -22.00
C SER A 508 15.06 -13.25 -21.26
N ASP A 509 14.77 -14.53 -21.55
CA ASP A 509 15.47 -15.64 -20.95
C ASP A 509 16.99 -15.52 -21.14
N GLY A 510 17.74 -15.64 -20.03
CA GLY A 510 19.20 -15.58 -20.03
C GLY A 510 19.80 -14.17 -20.12
N SER A 511 18.97 -13.11 -20.03
CA SER A 511 19.39 -11.72 -19.89
C SER A 511 19.11 -11.21 -18.49
N ASN A 512 19.75 -10.12 -18.09
CA ASN A 512 19.41 -9.35 -16.89
C ASN A 512 18.62 -8.08 -17.26
N VAL A 513 17.96 -7.47 -16.28
CA VAL A 513 17.09 -6.29 -16.48
C VAL A 513 17.83 -5.14 -17.18
N ILE A 514 19.08 -4.86 -16.83
CA ILE A 514 19.86 -3.74 -17.39
C ILE A 514 20.22 -4.01 -18.85
N GLU A 515 20.73 -5.21 -19.16
CA GLU A 515 21.10 -5.60 -20.52
C GLU A 515 19.86 -5.68 -21.42
N ASP A 516 18.75 -6.24 -20.91
CA ASP A 516 17.50 -6.36 -21.65
C ASP A 516 16.91 -4.97 -21.97
N PHE A 517 16.93 -4.04 -21.00
CA PHE A 517 16.55 -2.65 -21.22
C PHE A 517 17.43 -2.01 -22.30
N PHE A 518 18.74 -2.11 -22.14
CA PHE A 518 19.69 -1.40 -23.02
C PHE A 518 19.79 -2.04 -24.41
N GLY A 519 19.85 -3.35 -24.51
CA GLY A 519 20.03 -4.08 -25.76
C GLY A 519 18.75 -4.25 -26.57
N ARG A 520 17.63 -4.66 -25.92
CA ARG A 520 16.40 -5.11 -26.58
C ARG A 520 15.24 -4.12 -26.49
N GLN A 521 14.78 -3.83 -25.27
CA GLN A 521 13.50 -3.11 -25.09
C GLN A 521 13.54 -1.65 -25.50
N LYS A 522 14.64 -0.97 -25.25
CA LYS A 522 14.83 0.48 -25.53
C LYS A 522 13.79 1.37 -24.84
N LYS A 523 13.08 0.85 -23.86
CA LYS A 523 12.07 1.54 -23.07
C LYS A 523 12.13 1.10 -21.61
N GLY A 524 11.96 2.03 -20.69
CA GLY A 524 12.03 1.80 -19.25
C GLY A 524 11.80 3.08 -18.47
N TYR A 525 11.96 3.03 -17.17
CA TYR A 525 11.78 4.17 -16.27
C TYR A 525 13.03 4.39 -15.40
N CYS A 526 12.98 5.27 -14.40
CA CYS A 526 14.15 5.80 -13.68
C CYS A 526 15.18 4.74 -13.25
N ILE A 527 14.75 3.58 -12.72
CA ILE A 527 15.67 2.53 -12.26
C ILE A 527 16.49 1.93 -13.41
N HIS A 528 15.89 1.76 -14.58
CA HIS A 528 16.56 1.25 -15.78
C HIS A 528 17.59 2.23 -16.31
N PHE A 529 17.20 3.50 -16.45
CA PHE A 529 18.07 4.58 -16.92
C PHE A 529 19.24 4.81 -15.97
N ALA A 530 18.97 4.87 -14.65
CA ALA A 530 20.00 5.07 -13.64
C ALA A 530 21.01 3.92 -13.63
N SER A 531 20.51 2.66 -13.65
CA SER A 531 21.37 1.49 -13.63
C SER A 531 22.23 1.36 -14.89
N ALA A 532 21.65 1.59 -16.09
CA ALA A 532 22.41 1.61 -17.32
C ALA A 532 23.48 2.72 -17.33
N GLY A 533 23.13 3.92 -16.88
CA GLY A 533 24.08 5.04 -16.75
C GLY A 533 25.25 4.72 -15.82
N VAL A 534 24.96 4.15 -14.65
CA VAL A 534 25.99 3.71 -13.68
C VAL A 534 26.93 2.67 -14.32
N MET A 535 26.38 1.65 -14.99
CA MET A 535 27.20 0.59 -15.59
C MET A 535 28.06 1.12 -16.76
N MET A 536 27.52 2.03 -17.57
CA MET A 536 28.30 2.65 -18.66
C MET A 536 29.46 3.49 -18.12
N LEU A 537 29.26 4.27 -17.07
CA LEU A 537 30.31 5.04 -16.41
C LEU A 537 31.40 4.12 -15.85
N ARG A 538 31.02 3.04 -15.19
CA ARG A 538 31.96 2.03 -14.65
C ARG A 538 32.79 1.34 -15.76
N LEU A 539 32.14 1.00 -16.86
CA LEU A 539 32.82 0.46 -18.05
C LEU A 539 33.79 1.48 -18.69
N ALA A 540 33.52 2.78 -18.54
CA ALA A 540 34.43 3.85 -18.93
C ALA A 540 35.59 4.04 -17.94
N GLY A 541 35.59 3.40 -16.77
CA GLY A 541 36.57 3.52 -15.71
C GLY A 541 36.27 4.64 -14.70
N ILE A 542 35.04 5.13 -14.68
CA ILE A 542 34.58 6.21 -13.79
C ILE A 542 33.77 5.59 -12.66
N PRO A 543 34.17 5.77 -11.37
CA PRO A 543 33.41 5.27 -10.24
C PRO A 543 32.01 5.89 -10.21
N ALA A 544 30.97 5.06 -10.13
CA ALA A 544 29.60 5.50 -10.08
C ALA A 544 28.76 4.62 -9.16
N ARG A 545 27.90 5.24 -8.35
CA ARG A 545 26.96 4.51 -7.46
C ARG A 545 25.53 4.63 -7.96
N TYR A 546 24.77 3.58 -7.78
CA TYR A 546 23.32 3.65 -7.90
C TYR A 546 22.77 4.30 -6.62
N ALA A 547 21.89 5.28 -6.74
CA ALA A 547 21.25 5.90 -5.60
C ALA A 547 19.74 6.00 -5.86
N SER A 548 18.95 5.72 -4.84
CA SER A 548 17.49 5.94 -4.83
C SER A 548 17.10 7.01 -3.82
N GLY A 549 15.96 7.63 -4.08
CA GLY A 549 15.41 8.68 -3.24
C GLY A 549 14.39 9.57 -3.94
N TYR A 550 14.08 10.69 -3.33
CA TYR A 550 13.16 11.68 -3.88
C TYR A 550 13.91 12.89 -4.44
N VAL A 551 13.32 13.55 -5.41
CA VAL A 551 13.81 14.81 -5.96
C VAL A 551 12.81 15.91 -5.64
N VAL A 552 13.31 17.00 -5.07
CA VAL A 552 12.53 18.22 -4.78
C VAL A 552 13.06 19.35 -5.65
N TRP A 553 12.24 19.84 -6.55
CA TRP A 553 12.66 20.89 -7.46
C TRP A 553 12.54 22.28 -6.82
N PRO A 554 13.37 23.27 -7.20
CA PRO A 554 13.31 24.63 -6.67
C PRO A 554 11.93 25.29 -6.77
N GLN A 555 11.15 24.98 -7.81
CA GLN A 555 9.80 25.48 -8.02
C GLN A 555 8.77 24.91 -7.04
N ASP A 556 9.03 23.75 -6.42
CA ASP A 556 8.13 23.10 -5.47
C ASP A 556 8.19 23.77 -4.10
N PHE A 557 9.28 24.50 -3.83
CA PHE A 557 9.45 25.26 -2.59
C PHE A 557 8.61 26.53 -2.60
N LYS A 558 7.71 26.65 -1.63
CA LYS A 558 6.85 27.82 -1.38
C LYS A 558 7.27 28.50 -0.08
N ALA A 559 7.18 29.83 -0.04
CA ALA A 559 7.48 30.58 1.18
C ALA A 559 6.55 30.12 2.33
N ASP A 560 7.13 29.76 3.46
CA ASP A 560 6.39 29.39 4.67
C ASP A 560 6.18 30.64 5.55
N THR A 561 4.93 31.06 5.68
CA THR A 561 4.57 32.24 6.46
C THR A 561 4.54 31.98 7.97
N SER A 562 4.53 30.72 8.40
CA SER A 562 4.42 30.34 9.81
C SER A 562 5.78 30.16 10.48
N LEU A 563 6.70 29.49 9.80
CA LEU A 563 8.05 29.17 10.31
C LEU A 563 9.11 30.12 9.72
N GLY A 564 8.78 30.88 8.68
CA GLY A 564 9.76 31.53 7.81
C GLY A 564 10.43 30.49 6.90
N GLY A 565 11.29 30.94 5.96
CA GLY A 565 11.94 30.04 5.03
C GLY A 565 11.00 29.49 3.95
N TYR A 566 11.24 28.26 3.52
CA TYR A 566 10.55 27.65 2.36
C TYR A 566 10.18 26.20 2.65
N THR A 567 9.01 25.77 2.20
CA THR A 567 8.50 24.41 2.38
C THR A 567 8.09 23.80 1.04
N ALA A 568 8.38 22.52 0.85
CA ALA A 568 7.93 21.72 -0.29
C ALA A 568 7.27 20.43 0.19
N ASP A 569 6.17 20.06 -0.46
CA ASP A 569 5.53 18.76 -0.31
C ASP A 569 6.07 17.84 -1.41
N VAL A 570 6.57 16.68 -1.01
CA VAL A 570 7.20 15.70 -1.90
C VAL A 570 6.23 14.55 -2.13
N THR A 571 5.79 14.38 -3.38
CA THR A 571 4.98 13.25 -3.81
C THR A 571 5.88 12.35 -4.65
N GLY A 572 6.17 11.16 -4.14
CA GLY A 572 7.13 10.28 -4.76
C GLY A 572 6.55 9.21 -5.65
N TYR A 573 7.44 8.55 -6.39
CA TYR A 573 7.22 7.24 -6.99
C TYR A 573 7.99 6.22 -6.15
N ARG A 574 7.33 5.12 -5.80
CA ARG A 574 8.01 3.92 -5.33
C ARG A 574 8.41 3.06 -6.49
#